data_3adec757f8b8f7a0a560494349d02516
#
_entry.id   3adec757f8b8f7a0a560494349d02516
#
_cell.length_a   1.000
_cell.length_b   1.000
_cell.length_c   1.000
_cell.angle_alpha   90.00
_cell.angle_beta   90.00
_cell.angle_gamma   90.00
#
_symmetry.space_group_name_H-M   'P 1'
#
loop_
_entity.id
_entity.type
_entity.pdbx_description
1 polymer ?
#
loop_
_entity_poly.entity_id
_entity_poly.type
_entity_poly.pdbx_seq_one_letter_code
_entity_poly.pdbx_strand_id
1 'polypeptide(L)'
;MMNTFMEIGILIVGFILLIKGADFFVDGSSSVAKRLKVPSMIIGLTIVAMGTSLPECAVSVTASMSNNNALAVSNVVGSNLFNLMVVCGVCTLFVPLAVSTDTLKKEFPFSIICAALLLVFGLDSMLGRVDSAIFIVLFAAYLGWMIYSALQARNKALSEDNDEEIKLLPVWQCIVYIVGGAAAIKFGGDFVVEGATAIATMLGLSQNLIGLTIVALGTSLPELVTSIVAARKNEIDMALGNVIGSNIFNILLVLGIAGVISPVAIIAENLIDTFILIVVSTLVWIFAWKKKELVKWQGIVMLAIYTAYLVYICMR
;
A
#
# COMPACT_ATOMS: atom_id res chain seq x y z
N MET A 1 25.91 -3.57 25.76
CA MET A 1 26.59 -4.11 24.56
C MET A 1 25.92 -5.37 23.99
N MET A 2 25.66 -6.41 24.81
CA MET A 2 25.03 -7.67 24.32
C MET A 2 23.65 -7.41 23.67
N ASN A 3 22.80 -6.58 24.29
CA ASN A 3 21.50 -6.21 23.74
C ASN A 3 21.61 -5.45 22.39
N THR A 4 22.56 -4.53 22.24
CA THR A 4 22.70 -3.74 21.01
C THR A 4 23.06 -4.59 19.79
N PHE A 5 23.94 -5.60 19.96
CA PHE A 5 24.27 -6.53 18.86
C PHE A 5 23.08 -7.40 18.47
N MET A 6 22.24 -7.78 19.44
CA MET A 6 21.02 -8.55 19.19
C MET A 6 20.01 -7.71 18.39
N GLU A 7 19.78 -6.46 18.76
CA GLU A 7 18.85 -5.55 18.08
C GLU A 7 19.31 -5.24 16.63
N ILE A 8 20.61 -5.04 16.44
CA ILE A 8 21.17 -4.91 15.08
C ILE A 8 20.96 -6.21 14.29
N GLY A 9 21.13 -7.36 14.93
CA GLY A 9 20.86 -8.66 14.30
C GLY A 9 19.40 -8.81 13.86
N ILE A 10 18.46 -8.46 14.73
CA ILE A 10 17.02 -8.46 14.43
C ILE A 10 16.73 -7.54 13.23
N LEU A 11 17.27 -6.32 13.24
CA LEU A 11 17.12 -5.36 12.15
C LEU A 11 17.62 -5.92 10.80
N ILE A 12 18.82 -6.52 10.78
CA ILE A 12 19.40 -7.11 9.58
C ILE A 12 18.56 -8.28 9.07
N VAL A 13 18.15 -9.17 9.95
CA VAL A 13 17.26 -10.31 9.62
C VAL A 13 15.93 -9.79 9.07
N GLY A 14 15.37 -8.74 9.69
CA GLY A 14 14.17 -8.08 9.21
C GLY A 14 14.30 -7.58 7.77
N PHE A 15 15.36 -6.87 7.43
CA PHE A 15 15.60 -6.41 6.06
C PHE A 15 15.82 -7.56 5.07
N ILE A 16 16.52 -8.64 5.47
CA ILE A 16 16.70 -9.82 4.62
C ILE A 16 15.34 -10.48 4.34
N LEU A 17 14.50 -10.64 5.36
CA LEU A 17 13.16 -11.21 5.21
C LEU A 17 12.27 -10.33 4.32
N LEU A 18 12.29 -9.01 4.52
CA LEU A 18 11.54 -8.05 3.68
C LEU A 18 11.95 -8.18 2.21
N ILE A 19 13.24 -8.09 1.91
CA ILE A 19 13.74 -8.06 0.53
C ILE A 19 13.50 -9.42 -0.14
N LYS A 20 13.86 -10.54 0.52
CA LYS A 20 13.68 -11.87 -0.04
C LYS A 20 12.21 -12.28 -0.09
N GLY A 21 11.44 -11.91 0.92
CA GLY A 21 9.99 -12.08 0.91
C GLY A 21 9.34 -11.37 -0.28
N ALA A 22 9.71 -10.12 -0.53
CA ALA A 22 9.22 -9.36 -1.67
C ALA A 22 9.67 -9.97 -3.02
N ASP A 23 10.91 -10.47 -3.12
CA ASP A 23 11.39 -11.19 -4.31
C ASP A 23 10.49 -12.38 -4.66
N PHE A 24 10.21 -13.26 -3.68
CA PHE A 24 9.34 -14.43 -3.87
C PHE A 24 7.89 -14.02 -4.13
N PHE A 25 7.40 -13.03 -3.39
CA PHE A 25 6.02 -12.57 -3.52
C PHE A 25 5.73 -12.00 -4.91
N VAL A 26 6.64 -11.19 -5.45
CA VAL A 26 6.54 -10.62 -6.80
C VAL A 26 6.65 -11.72 -7.86
N ASP A 27 7.60 -12.66 -7.73
CA ASP A 27 7.76 -13.76 -8.68
C ASP A 27 6.53 -14.67 -8.74
N GLY A 28 5.99 -15.02 -7.56
CA GLY A 28 4.76 -15.80 -7.45
C GLY A 28 3.58 -15.08 -8.08
N SER A 29 3.41 -13.81 -7.76
CA SER A 29 2.31 -12.95 -8.25
C SER A 29 2.40 -12.71 -9.76
N SER A 30 3.61 -12.43 -10.29
CA SER A 30 3.84 -12.28 -11.73
C SER A 30 3.57 -13.58 -12.49
N SER A 31 3.99 -14.74 -11.94
CA SER A 31 3.70 -16.04 -12.52
C SER A 31 2.20 -16.35 -12.55
N VAL A 32 1.45 -15.94 -11.52
CA VAL A 32 -0.02 -16.05 -11.51
C VAL A 32 -0.64 -15.16 -12.59
N ALA A 33 -0.21 -13.91 -12.73
CA ALA A 33 -0.69 -13.00 -13.76
C ALA A 33 -0.52 -13.59 -15.16
N LYS A 34 0.69 -14.07 -15.46
CA LYS A 34 1.03 -14.68 -16.76
C LYS A 34 0.24 -15.99 -17.00
N ARG A 35 0.11 -16.85 -15.98
CA ARG A 35 -0.65 -18.10 -16.08
C ARG A 35 -2.14 -17.87 -16.31
N LEU A 36 -2.71 -16.87 -15.66
CA LEU A 36 -4.11 -16.48 -15.85
C LEU A 36 -4.33 -15.68 -17.13
N LYS A 37 -3.26 -15.29 -17.85
CA LYS A 37 -3.29 -14.41 -19.03
C LYS A 37 -4.00 -13.07 -18.71
N VAL A 38 -3.70 -12.49 -17.51
CA VAL A 38 -4.26 -11.21 -17.05
C VAL A 38 -3.15 -10.17 -16.87
N PRO A 39 -3.44 -8.87 -17.02
CA PRO A 39 -2.46 -7.82 -16.77
C PRO A 39 -1.91 -7.87 -15.34
N SER A 40 -0.59 -7.68 -15.17
CA SER A 40 0.08 -7.62 -13.85
C SER A 40 -0.53 -6.56 -12.94
N MET A 41 -1.09 -5.49 -13.51
CA MET A 41 -1.82 -4.44 -12.80
C MET A 41 -2.95 -4.99 -11.94
N ILE A 42 -3.77 -5.92 -12.47
CA ILE A 42 -4.89 -6.51 -11.73
C ILE A 42 -4.39 -7.31 -10.52
N ILE A 43 -3.30 -8.05 -10.68
CA ILE A 43 -2.68 -8.79 -9.57
C ILE A 43 -2.08 -7.82 -8.55
N GLY A 44 -1.48 -6.72 -9.02
CA GLY A 44 -1.00 -5.63 -8.17
C GLY A 44 -2.10 -4.99 -7.34
N LEU A 45 -3.23 -4.63 -7.98
CA LEU A 45 -4.41 -4.02 -7.35
C LEU A 45 -5.15 -4.96 -6.37
N THR A 46 -4.90 -6.26 -6.43
CA THR A 46 -5.62 -7.27 -5.64
C THR A 46 -4.68 -8.05 -4.72
N ILE A 47 -4.07 -9.12 -5.22
CA ILE A 47 -3.26 -10.05 -4.40
C ILE A 47 -2.11 -9.32 -3.72
N VAL A 48 -1.37 -8.47 -4.45
CA VAL A 48 -0.19 -7.79 -3.92
C VAL A 48 -0.61 -6.73 -2.90
N ALA A 49 -1.55 -5.85 -3.26
CA ALA A 49 -2.05 -4.81 -2.37
C ALA A 49 -2.67 -5.38 -1.09
N MET A 50 -3.53 -6.40 -1.21
CA MET A 50 -4.13 -7.04 -0.04
C MET A 50 -3.08 -7.72 0.85
N GLY A 51 -2.07 -8.35 0.26
CA GLY A 51 -1.01 -9.06 1.00
C GLY A 51 -0.10 -8.11 1.77
N THR A 52 0.26 -6.98 1.18
CA THR A 52 1.14 -5.99 1.83
C THR A 52 0.40 -5.15 2.88
N SER A 53 -0.90 -4.85 2.67
CA SER A 53 -1.71 -4.05 3.61
C SER A 53 -2.35 -4.85 4.76
N LEU A 54 -1.98 -6.13 4.96
CA LEU A 54 -2.40 -6.89 6.13
C LEU A 54 -1.97 -6.27 7.47
N PRO A 55 -0.75 -5.70 7.62
CA PRO A 55 -0.35 -5.01 8.84
C PRO A 55 -1.26 -3.81 9.16
N GLU A 56 -1.57 -2.97 8.17
CA GLU A 56 -2.48 -1.84 8.34
C GLU A 56 -3.87 -2.30 8.80
N CYS A 57 -4.36 -3.40 8.21
CA CYS A 57 -5.62 -4.00 8.63
C CYS A 57 -5.57 -4.45 10.09
N ALA A 58 -4.52 -5.16 10.49
CA ALA A 58 -4.34 -5.64 11.85
C ALA A 58 -4.27 -4.48 12.85
N VAL A 59 -3.49 -3.43 12.57
CA VAL A 59 -3.37 -2.24 13.43
C VAL A 59 -4.71 -1.52 13.56
N SER A 60 -5.39 -1.24 12.45
CA SER A 60 -6.64 -0.49 12.46
C SER A 60 -7.78 -1.25 13.12
N VAL A 61 -7.89 -2.56 12.89
CA VAL A 61 -8.89 -3.42 13.55
C VAL A 61 -8.62 -3.52 15.06
N THR A 62 -7.36 -3.71 15.46
CA THR A 62 -6.99 -3.77 16.88
C THR A 62 -7.25 -2.42 17.58
N ALA A 63 -6.94 -1.30 16.93
CA ALA A 63 -7.24 0.03 17.44
C ALA A 63 -8.75 0.21 17.65
N SER A 64 -9.56 -0.23 16.70
CA SER A 64 -11.03 -0.17 16.78
C SER A 64 -11.58 -1.06 17.92
N MET A 65 -11.05 -2.26 18.08
CA MET A 65 -11.43 -3.17 19.20
C MET A 65 -11.04 -2.61 20.56
N SER A 66 -9.99 -1.79 20.63
CA SER A 66 -9.48 -1.16 21.86
C SER A 66 -10.10 0.22 22.12
N ASN A 67 -11.12 0.62 21.38
CA ASN A 67 -11.74 1.96 21.42
C ASN A 67 -10.76 3.12 21.16
N ASN A 68 -9.63 2.86 20.53
CA ASN A 68 -8.67 3.89 20.07
C ASN A 68 -8.91 4.21 18.57
N ASN A 69 -10.14 4.58 18.26
CA ASN A 69 -10.66 4.59 16.90
C ASN A 69 -10.02 5.67 16.01
N ALA A 70 -9.59 6.82 16.55
CA ALA A 70 -8.90 7.87 15.80
C ALA A 70 -7.57 7.37 15.18
N LEU A 71 -6.92 6.40 15.83
CA LEU A 71 -5.70 5.78 15.31
C LEU A 71 -5.94 5.02 13.99
N ALA A 72 -7.13 4.39 13.85
CA ALA A 72 -7.44 3.65 12.62
C ALA A 72 -7.47 4.56 11.37
N VAL A 73 -8.10 5.74 11.48
CA VAL A 73 -8.13 6.72 10.36
C VAL A 73 -6.74 7.28 10.10
N SER A 74 -6.02 7.67 11.16
CA SER A 74 -4.65 8.21 11.02
C SER A 74 -3.71 7.20 10.36
N ASN A 75 -3.80 5.92 10.74
CA ASN A 75 -3.01 4.85 10.14
C ASN A 75 -3.32 4.71 8.64
N VAL A 76 -4.61 4.62 8.28
CA VAL A 76 -5.04 4.45 6.88
C VAL A 76 -4.66 5.65 6.01
N VAL A 77 -4.95 6.87 6.46
CA VAL A 77 -4.64 8.08 5.69
C VAL A 77 -3.13 8.29 5.58
N GLY A 78 -2.39 8.05 6.67
CA GLY A 78 -0.94 8.14 6.70
C GLY A 78 -0.28 7.13 5.74
N SER A 79 -0.71 5.86 5.77
CA SER A 79 -0.24 4.83 4.83
C SER A 79 -0.54 5.18 3.38
N ASN A 80 -1.73 5.74 3.09
CA ASN A 80 -2.10 6.15 1.74
C ASN A 80 -1.25 7.32 1.23
N LEU A 81 -0.94 8.29 2.08
CA LEU A 81 -0.01 9.37 1.75
C LEU A 81 1.41 8.85 1.51
N PHE A 82 1.88 7.93 2.36
CA PHE A 82 3.18 7.28 2.20
C PHE A 82 3.25 6.50 0.87
N ASN A 83 2.25 5.71 0.57
CA ASN A 83 2.19 4.92 -0.66
C ASN A 83 2.29 5.81 -1.91
N LEU A 84 1.52 6.89 -1.98
CA LEU A 84 1.56 7.79 -3.13
C LEU A 84 2.86 8.59 -3.21
N MET A 85 3.30 9.19 -2.11
CA MET A 85 4.40 10.14 -2.13
C MET A 85 5.76 9.45 -2.01
N VAL A 86 5.89 8.46 -1.11
CA VAL A 86 7.18 7.81 -0.85
C VAL A 86 7.35 6.58 -1.72
N VAL A 87 6.39 5.67 -1.76
CA VAL A 87 6.57 4.43 -2.56
C VAL A 87 6.69 4.75 -4.05
N CYS A 88 5.75 5.51 -4.64
CA CYS A 88 5.89 5.95 -6.03
C CYS A 88 7.13 6.82 -6.23
N GLY A 89 7.38 7.78 -5.31
CA GLY A 89 8.52 8.66 -5.39
C GLY A 89 9.85 7.91 -5.46
N VAL A 90 10.07 6.96 -4.54
CA VAL A 90 11.29 6.14 -4.51
C VAL A 90 11.39 5.23 -5.73
N CYS A 91 10.29 4.58 -6.15
CA CYS A 91 10.29 3.74 -7.35
C CYS A 91 10.76 4.51 -8.59
N THR A 92 10.32 5.77 -8.76
CA THR A 92 10.75 6.61 -9.91
C THR A 92 12.25 6.97 -9.89
N LEU A 93 12.92 6.85 -8.74
CA LEU A 93 14.39 7.06 -8.68
C LEU A 93 15.14 5.92 -9.35
N PHE A 94 14.57 4.72 -9.37
CA PHE A 94 15.14 3.52 -9.98
C PHE A 94 14.74 3.36 -11.44
N VAL A 95 13.44 3.49 -11.74
CA VAL A 95 12.88 3.33 -13.09
C VAL A 95 11.71 4.30 -13.28
N PRO A 96 11.49 4.86 -14.49
CA PRO A 96 10.26 5.58 -14.79
C PRO A 96 9.07 4.63 -14.65
N LEU A 97 8.01 5.07 -13.97
CA LEU A 97 6.79 4.29 -13.81
C LEU A 97 5.83 4.61 -14.96
N ALA A 98 5.79 3.73 -15.96
CA ALA A 98 4.79 3.81 -17.02
C ALA A 98 3.38 3.61 -16.43
N VAL A 99 2.43 4.42 -16.86
CA VAL A 99 1.04 4.40 -16.36
C VAL A 99 0.11 4.13 -17.53
N SER A 100 -0.62 3.02 -17.46
CA SER A 100 -1.55 2.63 -18.50
C SER A 100 -2.71 3.64 -18.64
N THR A 101 -3.33 3.69 -19.82
CA THR A 101 -4.49 4.57 -20.04
C THR A 101 -5.67 4.18 -19.15
N ASP A 102 -5.83 2.89 -18.87
CA ASP A 102 -6.88 2.40 -17.98
C ASP A 102 -6.63 2.83 -16.55
N THR A 103 -5.40 2.71 -16.05
CA THR A 103 -4.99 3.20 -14.72
C THR A 103 -5.28 4.69 -14.57
N LEU A 104 -4.94 5.51 -15.58
CA LEU A 104 -5.22 6.95 -15.55
C LEU A 104 -6.70 7.29 -15.54
N LYS A 105 -7.54 6.50 -16.23
CA LYS A 105 -8.95 6.81 -16.41
C LYS A 105 -9.87 6.13 -15.40
N LYS A 106 -9.43 5.06 -14.75
CA LYS A 106 -10.27 4.24 -13.88
C LYS A 106 -9.71 4.16 -12.46
N GLU A 107 -8.51 3.57 -12.28
CA GLU A 107 -7.99 3.22 -10.96
C GLU A 107 -7.58 4.46 -10.15
N PHE A 108 -6.83 5.42 -10.73
CA PHE A 108 -6.49 6.66 -10.05
C PHE A 108 -7.73 7.48 -9.65
N PRO A 109 -8.68 7.78 -10.58
CA PRO A 109 -9.90 8.50 -10.20
C PRO A 109 -10.71 7.76 -9.14
N PHE A 110 -10.81 6.42 -9.20
CA PHE A 110 -11.52 5.64 -8.20
C PHE A 110 -10.86 5.75 -6.82
N SER A 111 -9.54 5.68 -6.73
CA SER A 111 -8.81 5.89 -5.47
C SER A 111 -9.04 7.29 -4.89
N ILE A 112 -9.06 8.33 -5.74
CA ILE A 112 -9.39 9.71 -5.33
C ILE A 112 -10.84 9.81 -4.83
N ILE A 113 -11.78 9.15 -5.51
CA ILE A 113 -13.19 9.10 -5.08
C ILE A 113 -13.31 8.41 -3.72
N CYS A 114 -12.58 7.33 -3.46
CA CYS A 114 -12.57 6.67 -2.15
C CYS A 114 -12.11 7.64 -1.05
N ALA A 115 -11.05 8.41 -1.28
CA ALA A 115 -10.58 9.42 -0.33
C ALA A 115 -11.60 10.56 -0.14
N ALA A 116 -12.25 10.99 -1.22
CA ALA A 116 -13.31 12.00 -1.15
C ALA A 116 -14.55 11.49 -0.37
N LEU A 117 -14.93 10.23 -0.55
CA LEU A 117 -16.01 9.61 0.24
C LEU A 117 -15.64 9.52 1.72
N LEU A 118 -14.39 9.18 2.06
CA LEU A 118 -13.91 9.20 3.45
C LEU A 118 -14.03 10.62 4.03
N LEU A 119 -13.64 11.65 3.28
CA LEU A 119 -13.79 13.04 3.72
C LEU A 119 -15.25 13.40 3.96
N VAL A 120 -16.15 13.07 3.01
CA VAL A 120 -17.59 13.38 3.11
C VAL A 120 -18.24 12.67 4.29
N PHE A 121 -17.99 11.36 4.47
CA PHE A 121 -18.53 10.60 5.60
C PHE A 121 -17.94 11.03 6.94
N GLY A 122 -16.75 11.64 6.93
CA GLY A 122 -16.10 12.15 8.14
C GLY A 122 -16.54 13.55 8.57
N LEU A 123 -17.35 14.27 7.78
CA LEU A 123 -17.75 15.66 8.09
C LEU A 123 -18.59 15.77 9.38
N ASP A 124 -19.29 14.73 9.77
CA ASP A 124 -20.02 14.66 11.05
C ASP A 124 -19.14 14.19 12.23
N SER A 125 -17.82 14.13 12.01
CA SER A 125 -16.80 13.71 12.99
C SER A 125 -16.88 12.25 13.41
N MET A 126 -17.58 11.40 12.67
CA MET A 126 -17.70 9.98 12.97
C MET A 126 -17.96 9.14 11.71
N LEU A 127 -17.11 8.14 11.47
CA LEU A 127 -17.42 7.11 10.49
C LEU A 127 -18.32 6.06 11.15
N GLY A 128 -19.62 6.16 10.86
CA GLY A 128 -20.64 5.29 11.43
C GLY A 128 -20.61 3.86 10.86
N ARG A 129 -21.40 2.95 11.48
CA ARG A 129 -21.51 1.58 10.97
C ARG A 129 -22.13 1.50 9.57
N VAL A 130 -23.04 2.44 9.24
CA VAL A 130 -23.67 2.51 7.92
C VAL A 130 -22.65 2.92 6.87
N ASP A 131 -21.88 3.97 7.11
CA ASP A 131 -20.83 4.45 6.21
C ASP A 131 -19.79 3.36 5.97
N SER A 132 -19.40 2.68 7.04
CA SER A 132 -18.46 1.57 7.01
C SER A 132 -18.99 0.36 6.24
N ALA A 133 -20.27 0.05 6.39
CA ALA A 133 -20.93 -0.99 5.60
C ALA A 133 -20.99 -0.61 4.11
N ILE A 134 -21.22 0.67 3.79
CA ILE A 134 -21.14 1.17 2.40
C ILE A 134 -19.74 0.97 1.85
N PHE A 135 -18.67 1.26 2.61
CA PHE A 135 -17.29 0.99 2.19
C PHE A 135 -17.04 -0.48 1.86
N ILE A 136 -17.52 -1.41 2.72
CA ILE A 136 -17.40 -2.86 2.45
C ILE A 136 -18.13 -3.26 1.18
N VAL A 137 -19.36 -2.75 0.96
CA VAL A 137 -20.13 -3.01 -0.26
C VAL A 137 -19.42 -2.47 -1.49
N LEU A 138 -18.86 -1.25 -1.42
CA LEU A 138 -18.08 -0.66 -2.51
C LEU A 138 -16.81 -1.48 -2.79
N PHE A 139 -16.15 -1.99 -1.75
CA PHE A 139 -15.00 -2.88 -1.91
C PHE A 139 -15.38 -4.20 -2.60
N ALA A 140 -16.48 -4.82 -2.19
CA ALA A 140 -16.97 -6.02 -2.84
C ALA A 140 -17.34 -5.79 -4.33
N ALA A 141 -17.97 -4.66 -4.63
CA ALA A 141 -18.26 -4.25 -6.00
C ALA A 141 -16.96 -4.00 -6.81
N TYR A 142 -15.97 -3.36 -6.20
CA TYR A 142 -14.66 -3.14 -6.81
C TYR A 142 -13.95 -4.46 -7.12
N LEU A 143 -13.91 -5.41 -6.18
CA LEU A 143 -13.37 -6.75 -6.43
C LEU A 143 -14.12 -7.49 -7.53
N GLY A 144 -15.45 -7.42 -7.54
CA GLY A 144 -16.27 -8.00 -8.61
C GLY A 144 -15.92 -7.42 -9.98
N TRP A 145 -15.73 -6.09 -10.04
CA TRP A 145 -15.29 -5.41 -11.25
C TRP A 145 -13.87 -5.83 -11.67
N MET A 146 -12.92 -5.97 -10.71
CA MET A 146 -11.57 -6.46 -10.99
C MET A 146 -11.58 -7.88 -11.56
N ILE A 147 -12.37 -8.79 -10.98
CA ILE A 147 -12.54 -10.17 -11.47
C ILE A 147 -13.13 -10.15 -12.89
N TYR A 148 -14.16 -9.35 -13.13
CA TYR A 148 -14.76 -9.21 -14.45
C TYR A 148 -13.76 -8.69 -15.48
N SER A 149 -12.98 -7.67 -15.14
CA SER A 149 -11.93 -7.10 -15.99
C SER A 149 -10.83 -8.12 -16.29
N ALA A 150 -10.45 -8.94 -15.30
CA ALA A 150 -9.50 -10.03 -15.46
C ALA A 150 -10.02 -11.09 -16.46
N LEU A 151 -11.29 -11.49 -16.33
CA LEU A 151 -11.90 -12.45 -17.24
C LEU A 151 -11.99 -11.91 -18.68
N GLN A 152 -12.33 -10.63 -18.85
CA GLN A 152 -12.32 -10.00 -20.17
C GLN A 152 -10.92 -9.97 -20.79
N ALA A 153 -9.91 -9.54 -20.01
CA ALA A 153 -8.52 -9.49 -20.47
C ALA A 153 -8.01 -10.89 -20.88
N ARG A 154 -8.33 -11.90 -20.06
CA ARG A 154 -8.02 -13.30 -20.36
C ARG A 154 -8.65 -13.78 -21.67
N ASN A 155 -9.96 -13.53 -21.86
CA ASN A 155 -10.67 -13.94 -23.06
C ASN A 155 -10.08 -13.29 -24.32
N LYS A 156 -9.70 -12.02 -24.24
CA LYS A 156 -9.01 -11.31 -25.31
C LYS A 156 -7.65 -11.95 -25.62
N ALA A 157 -6.82 -12.19 -24.59
CA ALA A 157 -5.51 -12.80 -24.74
C ALA A 157 -5.57 -14.23 -25.35
N LEU A 158 -6.63 -14.99 -25.05
CA LEU A 158 -6.86 -16.32 -25.64
C LEU A 158 -7.27 -16.27 -27.11
N SER A 159 -7.87 -15.16 -27.57
CA SER A 159 -8.26 -14.98 -28.98
C SER A 159 -7.11 -14.48 -29.88
N GLU A 160 -6.03 -13.95 -29.31
CA GLU A 160 -4.90 -13.37 -30.04
C GLU A 160 -3.75 -14.37 -30.32
N ASP A 161 -3.90 -15.64 -29.94
CA ASP A 161 -3.02 -16.80 -30.24
C ASP A 161 -1.50 -16.51 -30.16
N ASN A 162 -1.07 -15.89 -29.05
CA ASN A 162 0.33 -15.61 -28.75
C ASN A 162 0.83 -16.61 -27.70
N ASP A 163 1.18 -17.82 -28.12
CA ASP A 163 1.89 -18.79 -27.31
C ASP A 163 3.40 -18.48 -27.28
N GLU A 164 3.78 -17.44 -26.52
CA GLU A 164 5.17 -17.33 -26.09
C GLU A 164 5.42 -18.38 -24.99
N GLU A 165 6.41 -19.27 -25.21
CA GLU A 165 6.88 -20.22 -24.18
C GLU A 165 7.53 -19.48 -23.01
N ILE A 166 6.71 -18.94 -22.11
CA ILE A 166 7.19 -18.31 -20.89
C ILE A 166 7.41 -19.41 -19.83
N LYS A 167 8.61 -19.52 -19.27
CA LYS A 167 8.88 -20.38 -18.12
C LYS A 167 8.05 -19.92 -16.92
N LEU A 168 6.92 -20.58 -16.69
CA LEU A 168 6.03 -20.30 -15.56
C LEU A 168 6.38 -21.21 -14.38
N LEU A 169 6.33 -20.64 -13.17
CA LEU A 169 6.43 -21.43 -11.95
C LEU A 169 5.26 -22.43 -11.85
N PRO A 170 5.47 -23.66 -11.35
CA PRO A 170 4.37 -24.58 -11.04
C PRO A 170 3.37 -23.93 -10.07
N VAL A 171 2.08 -24.28 -10.17
CA VAL A 171 1.01 -23.66 -9.35
C VAL A 171 1.31 -23.74 -7.85
N TRP A 172 1.77 -24.91 -7.37
CA TRP A 172 2.11 -25.07 -5.95
C TRP A 172 3.24 -24.12 -5.52
N GLN A 173 4.21 -23.88 -6.42
CA GLN A 173 5.32 -22.97 -6.15
C GLN A 173 4.86 -21.51 -6.15
N CYS A 174 3.92 -21.13 -7.01
CA CYS A 174 3.28 -19.80 -6.95
C CYS A 174 2.61 -19.60 -5.59
N ILE A 175 1.86 -20.60 -5.10
CA ILE A 175 1.19 -20.52 -3.79
C ILE A 175 2.23 -20.37 -2.67
N VAL A 176 3.27 -21.18 -2.66
CA VAL A 176 4.34 -21.12 -1.65
C VAL A 176 5.05 -19.76 -1.70
N TYR A 177 5.32 -19.22 -2.89
CA TYR A 177 5.99 -17.93 -3.07
C TYR A 177 5.09 -16.77 -2.62
N ILE A 178 3.80 -16.81 -2.91
CA ILE A 178 2.86 -15.76 -2.48
C ILE A 178 2.66 -15.82 -0.97
N VAL A 179 2.30 -16.97 -0.41
CA VAL A 179 2.00 -17.10 1.02
C VAL A 179 3.26 -16.95 1.86
N GLY A 180 4.34 -17.65 1.49
CA GLY A 180 5.63 -17.57 2.18
C GLY A 180 6.28 -16.19 2.04
N GLY A 181 6.18 -15.57 0.85
CA GLY A 181 6.64 -14.21 0.59
C GLY A 181 5.89 -13.18 1.44
N ALA A 182 4.56 -13.23 1.45
CA ALA A 182 3.73 -12.36 2.29
C ALA A 182 4.04 -12.51 3.78
N ALA A 183 4.19 -13.74 4.28
CA ALA A 183 4.59 -14.01 5.65
C ALA A 183 6.00 -13.43 5.96
N ALA A 184 6.97 -13.65 5.07
CA ALA A 184 8.32 -13.11 5.23
C ALA A 184 8.35 -11.58 5.21
N ILE A 185 7.54 -10.94 4.35
CA ILE A 185 7.37 -9.48 4.31
C ILE A 185 6.81 -8.97 5.63
N LYS A 186 5.75 -9.60 6.13
CA LYS A 186 5.11 -9.20 7.39
C LYS A 186 6.08 -9.33 8.58
N PHE A 187 6.67 -10.50 8.79
CA PHE A 187 7.61 -10.70 9.89
C PHE A 187 8.89 -9.86 9.73
N GLY A 188 9.35 -9.68 8.48
CA GLY A 188 10.48 -8.81 8.17
C GLY A 188 10.19 -7.36 8.54
N GLY A 189 9.00 -6.85 8.23
CA GLY A 189 8.54 -5.53 8.64
C GLY A 189 8.50 -5.38 10.16
N ASP A 190 7.91 -6.33 10.88
CA ASP A 190 7.85 -6.35 12.33
C ASP A 190 9.26 -6.28 12.94
N PHE A 191 10.21 -7.08 12.46
CA PHE A 191 11.59 -7.11 12.95
C PHE A 191 12.34 -5.81 12.64
N VAL A 192 12.10 -5.19 11.48
CA VAL A 192 12.71 -3.87 11.17
C VAL A 192 12.19 -2.81 12.14
N VAL A 193 10.88 -2.78 12.39
CA VAL A 193 10.28 -1.82 13.35
C VAL A 193 10.80 -2.06 14.76
N GLU A 194 10.85 -3.31 15.22
CA GLU A 194 11.35 -3.69 16.54
C GLU A 194 12.81 -3.27 16.72
N GLY A 195 13.70 -3.70 15.84
CA GLY A 195 15.13 -3.39 15.90
C GLY A 195 15.42 -1.89 15.78
N ALA A 196 14.72 -1.20 14.84
CA ALA A 196 14.87 0.25 14.68
C ALA A 196 14.37 1.03 15.91
N THR A 197 13.25 0.61 16.52
CA THR A 197 12.70 1.19 17.74
C THR A 197 13.65 1.01 18.93
N ALA A 198 14.20 -0.18 19.10
CA ALA A 198 15.16 -0.47 20.16
C ALA A 198 16.41 0.40 20.03
N ILE A 199 16.98 0.49 18.81
CA ILE A 199 18.16 1.32 18.53
C ILE A 199 17.86 2.81 18.77
N ALA A 200 16.72 3.31 18.29
CA ALA A 200 16.30 4.70 18.48
C ALA A 200 16.12 5.05 19.97
N THR A 201 15.54 4.11 20.75
CA THR A 201 15.42 4.26 22.19
C THR A 201 16.77 4.31 22.89
N MET A 202 17.74 3.47 22.49
CA MET A 202 19.11 3.50 23.00
C MET A 202 19.84 4.81 22.66
N LEU A 203 19.51 5.45 21.55
CA LEU A 203 20.03 6.76 21.14
C LEU A 203 19.34 7.92 21.88
N GLY A 204 18.38 7.65 22.76
CA GLY A 204 17.68 8.64 23.56
C GLY A 204 16.56 9.39 22.86
N LEU A 205 16.08 8.89 21.72
CA LEU A 205 14.91 9.47 21.05
C LEU A 205 13.64 9.26 21.88
N SER A 206 12.75 10.25 21.89
CA SER A 206 11.49 10.17 22.64
C SER A 206 10.56 9.10 22.04
N GLN A 207 9.78 8.43 22.89
CA GLN A 207 8.79 7.44 22.46
C GLN A 207 7.77 8.02 21.49
N ASN A 208 7.43 9.30 21.66
CA ASN A 208 6.53 10.01 20.74
C ASN A 208 7.14 10.14 19.34
N LEU A 209 8.41 10.54 19.25
CA LEU A 209 9.11 10.66 17.96
C LEU A 209 9.25 9.29 17.27
N ILE A 210 9.58 8.25 18.05
CA ILE A 210 9.68 6.86 17.54
C ILE A 210 8.32 6.41 17.00
N GLY A 211 7.24 6.64 17.73
CA GLY A 211 5.89 6.29 17.32
C GLY A 211 5.45 7.03 16.05
N LEU A 212 5.71 8.34 15.99
CA LEU A 212 5.34 9.18 14.83
C LEU A 212 6.17 8.91 13.57
N THR A 213 7.36 8.29 13.72
CA THR A 213 8.26 8.03 12.58
C THR A 213 8.41 6.54 12.32
N ILE A 214 9.19 5.84 13.14
CA ILE A 214 9.58 4.43 12.88
C ILE A 214 8.36 3.52 12.85
N VAL A 215 7.48 3.62 13.85
CA VAL A 215 6.31 2.74 13.94
C VAL A 215 5.29 3.11 12.86
N ALA A 216 5.02 4.40 12.66
CA ALA A 216 4.05 4.86 11.65
C ALA A 216 4.47 4.51 10.22
N LEU A 217 5.76 4.57 9.91
CA LEU A 217 6.28 4.19 8.59
C LEU A 217 6.41 2.67 8.44
N GLY A 218 6.54 1.96 9.55
CA GLY A 218 6.85 0.54 9.59
C GLY A 218 5.78 -0.35 8.96
N THR A 219 4.50 -0.02 9.14
CA THR A 219 3.40 -0.79 8.54
C THR A 219 3.41 -0.71 7.02
N SER A 220 3.89 0.39 6.44
CA SER A 220 3.96 0.60 4.99
C SER A 220 5.32 0.22 4.36
N LEU A 221 6.26 -0.35 5.14
CA LEU A 221 7.49 -0.92 4.60
C LEU A 221 7.26 -2.10 3.64
N PRO A 222 6.28 -2.99 3.89
CA PRO A 222 5.88 -4.02 2.94
C PRO A 222 5.59 -3.47 1.55
N GLU A 223 4.76 -2.43 1.46
CA GLU A 223 4.40 -1.77 0.22
C GLU A 223 5.62 -1.18 -0.48
N LEU A 224 6.47 -0.48 0.27
CA LEU A 224 7.67 0.16 -0.26
C LEU A 224 8.62 -0.88 -0.88
N VAL A 225 8.98 -1.89 -0.11
CA VAL A 225 9.96 -2.89 -0.56
C VAL A 225 9.39 -3.73 -1.71
N THR A 226 8.13 -4.15 -1.63
CA THR A 226 7.48 -4.94 -2.68
C THR A 226 7.37 -4.16 -3.98
N SER A 227 6.98 -2.88 -3.92
CA SER A 227 6.88 -2.03 -5.12
C SER A 227 8.24 -1.73 -5.75
N ILE A 228 9.29 -1.51 -4.93
CA ILE A 228 10.66 -1.35 -5.45
C ILE A 228 11.14 -2.64 -6.14
N VAL A 229 10.91 -3.79 -5.54
CA VAL A 229 11.27 -5.09 -6.12
C VAL A 229 10.52 -5.33 -7.43
N ALA A 230 9.20 -5.09 -7.46
CA ALA A 230 8.40 -5.21 -8.67
C ALA A 230 8.89 -4.27 -9.77
N ALA A 231 9.13 -3.00 -9.46
CA ALA A 231 9.65 -2.02 -10.42
C ALA A 231 11.03 -2.43 -10.98
N ARG A 232 11.94 -2.93 -10.12
CA ARG A 232 13.27 -3.41 -10.54
C ARG A 232 13.22 -4.70 -11.37
N LYS A 233 12.18 -5.51 -11.21
CA LYS A 233 11.90 -6.70 -12.03
C LYS A 233 11.14 -6.37 -13.32
N ASN A 234 10.98 -5.10 -13.65
CA ASN A 234 10.20 -4.61 -14.81
C ASN A 234 8.70 -4.95 -14.74
N GLU A 235 8.18 -5.26 -13.54
CA GLU A 235 6.76 -5.44 -13.27
C GLU A 235 6.15 -4.11 -12.78
N ILE A 236 6.30 -3.04 -13.62
CA ILE A 236 5.94 -1.66 -13.27
C ILE A 236 4.45 -1.53 -12.99
N ASP A 237 3.61 -2.17 -13.79
CA ASP A 237 2.16 -2.19 -13.58
C ASP A 237 1.78 -2.82 -12.24
N MET A 238 2.49 -3.88 -11.80
CA MET A 238 2.29 -4.49 -10.49
C MET A 238 2.69 -3.54 -9.37
N ALA A 239 3.81 -2.80 -9.51
CA ALA A 239 4.24 -1.82 -8.51
C ALA A 239 3.21 -0.69 -8.33
N LEU A 240 2.68 -0.14 -9.43
CA LEU A 240 1.62 0.87 -9.37
C LEU A 240 0.31 0.30 -8.85
N GLY A 241 -0.03 -0.92 -9.28
CA GLY A 241 -1.20 -1.64 -8.80
C GLY A 241 -1.15 -1.85 -7.29
N ASN A 242 0.02 -2.21 -6.74
CA ASN A 242 0.21 -2.33 -5.30
C ASN A 242 -0.12 -1.01 -4.58
N VAL A 243 0.46 0.11 -5.02
CA VAL A 243 0.23 1.42 -4.39
C VAL A 243 -1.24 1.86 -4.45
N ILE A 244 -1.85 1.82 -5.64
CA ILE A 244 -3.23 2.28 -5.83
C ILE A 244 -4.21 1.31 -5.13
N GLY A 245 -3.96 0.01 -5.25
CA GLY A 245 -4.77 -1.04 -4.64
C GLY A 245 -4.74 -0.99 -3.13
N SER A 246 -3.55 -0.81 -2.51
CA SER A 246 -3.41 -0.62 -1.07
C SER A 246 -4.19 0.61 -0.58
N ASN A 247 -4.17 1.71 -1.32
CA ASN A 247 -4.93 2.91 -0.95
C ASN A 247 -6.45 2.66 -0.98
N ILE A 248 -6.95 1.96 -1.99
CA ILE A 248 -8.36 1.58 -2.09
C ILE A 248 -8.73 0.57 -0.99
N PHE A 249 -7.90 -0.46 -0.79
CA PHE A 249 -8.06 -1.48 0.24
C PHE A 249 -8.12 -0.86 1.64
N ASN A 250 -7.20 0.03 1.96
CA ASN A 250 -7.11 0.71 3.25
C ASN A 250 -8.37 1.51 3.56
N ILE A 251 -8.89 2.29 2.60
CA ILE A 251 -10.10 3.09 2.82
C ILE A 251 -11.33 2.19 2.86
N LEU A 252 -11.55 1.36 1.83
CA LEU A 252 -12.82 0.66 1.69
C LEU A 252 -12.92 -0.57 2.59
N LEU A 253 -11.85 -1.37 2.73
CA LEU A 253 -11.94 -2.58 3.53
C LEU A 253 -11.46 -2.36 4.96
N VAL A 254 -10.28 -1.77 5.16
CA VAL A 254 -9.72 -1.63 6.52
C VAL A 254 -10.59 -0.72 7.37
N LEU A 255 -10.92 0.50 6.91
CA LEU A 255 -11.83 1.37 7.65
C LEU A 255 -13.27 0.84 7.65
N GLY A 256 -13.69 0.16 6.59
CA GLY A 256 -14.98 -0.52 6.54
C GLY A 256 -15.13 -1.54 7.67
N ILE A 257 -14.16 -2.45 7.83
CA ILE A 257 -14.16 -3.45 8.90
C ILE A 257 -14.06 -2.76 10.27
N ALA A 258 -13.10 -1.85 10.43
CA ALA A 258 -12.88 -1.15 11.69
C ALA A 258 -14.15 -0.44 12.19
N GLY A 259 -14.84 0.30 11.30
CA GLY A 259 -16.03 1.06 11.68
C GLY A 259 -17.30 0.23 11.86
N VAL A 260 -17.42 -0.95 11.23
CA VAL A 260 -18.50 -1.91 11.52
C VAL A 260 -18.31 -2.50 12.91
N ILE A 261 -17.08 -2.83 13.32
CA ILE A 261 -16.75 -3.33 14.65
C ILE A 261 -17.10 -2.26 15.71
N SER A 262 -16.53 -1.07 15.55
CA SER A 262 -16.75 0.07 16.43
C SER A 262 -16.73 1.37 15.62
N PRO A 263 -17.78 2.22 15.71
CA PRO A 263 -17.80 3.51 15.02
C PRO A 263 -16.53 4.29 15.26
N VAL A 264 -15.92 4.81 14.19
CA VAL A 264 -14.60 5.43 14.24
C VAL A 264 -14.74 6.94 14.38
N ALA A 265 -14.26 7.50 15.49
CA ALA A 265 -14.19 8.94 15.66
C ALA A 265 -13.20 9.56 14.67
N ILE A 266 -13.61 10.63 14.01
CA ILE A 266 -12.81 11.40 13.07
C ILE A 266 -12.54 12.77 13.70
N ILE A 267 -11.28 13.04 14.00
CA ILE A 267 -10.83 14.32 14.55
C ILE A 267 -10.52 15.31 13.42
N ALA A 268 -10.43 16.60 13.74
CA ALA A 268 -10.18 17.65 12.76
C ALA A 268 -8.89 17.41 11.96
N GLU A 269 -7.88 16.88 12.60
CA GLU A 269 -6.60 16.52 11.99
C GLU A 269 -6.77 15.46 10.91
N ASN A 270 -7.62 14.45 11.14
CA ASN A 270 -7.91 13.41 10.14
C ASN A 270 -8.59 13.99 8.89
N LEU A 271 -9.48 14.97 9.05
CA LEU A 271 -10.12 15.65 7.92
C LEU A 271 -9.10 16.44 7.09
N ILE A 272 -8.20 17.17 7.76
CA ILE A 272 -7.11 17.89 7.10
C ILE A 272 -6.20 16.93 6.33
N ASP A 273 -5.77 15.84 6.97
CA ASP A 273 -4.90 14.83 6.36
C ASP A 273 -5.59 14.13 5.18
N THR A 274 -6.89 13.84 5.29
CA THR A 274 -7.69 13.28 4.19
C THR A 274 -7.82 14.27 3.03
N PHE A 275 -8.01 15.56 3.31
CA PHE A 275 -7.99 16.59 2.28
C PHE A 275 -6.63 16.70 1.59
N ILE A 276 -5.53 16.67 2.36
CA ILE A 276 -4.17 16.62 1.81
C ILE A 276 -4.00 15.39 0.92
N LEU A 277 -4.49 14.21 1.35
CA LEU A 277 -4.46 12.98 0.55
C LEU A 277 -5.15 13.17 -0.81
N ILE A 278 -6.32 13.80 -0.85
CA ILE A 278 -7.04 14.08 -2.11
C ILE A 278 -6.21 15.00 -3.01
N VAL A 279 -5.64 16.07 -2.45
CA VAL A 279 -4.82 17.03 -3.19
C VAL A 279 -3.57 16.36 -3.78
N VAL A 280 -2.83 15.60 -2.98
CA VAL A 280 -1.61 14.93 -3.47
C VAL A 280 -1.92 13.78 -4.43
N SER A 281 -3.02 13.04 -4.22
CA SER A 281 -3.48 12.02 -5.17
C SER A 281 -3.81 12.63 -6.53
N THR A 282 -4.49 13.78 -6.53
CA THR A 282 -4.80 14.53 -7.75
C THR A 282 -3.53 15.07 -8.41
N LEU A 283 -2.56 15.54 -7.63
CA LEU A 283 -1.27 15.99 -8.15
C LEU A 283 -0.50 14.86 -8.85
N VAL A 284 -0.40 13.68 -8.23
CA VAL A 284 0.26 12.51 -8.83
C VAL A 284 -0.46 12.07 -10.10
N TRP A 285 -1.78 12.06 -10.08
CA TRP A 285 -2.59 11.77 -11.25
C TRP A 285 -2.32 12.75 -12.41
N ILE A 286 -2.24 14.06 -12.14
CA ILE A 286 -1.89 15.08 -13.13
C ILE A 286 -0.45 14.87 -13.65
N PHE A 287 0.50 14.54 -12.77
CA PHE A 287 1.88 14.26 -13.18
C PHE A 287 1.95 13.11 -14.19
N ALA A 288 1.19 12.04 -13.94
CA ALA A 288 1.13 10.88 -14.82
C ALA A 288 0.40 11.16 -16.14
N TRP A 289 -0.52 12.15 -16.19
CA TRP A 289 -1.42 12.37 -17.33
C TRP A 289 -0.72 12.72 -18.64
N LYS A 290 0.27 13.63 -18.58
CA LYS A 290 0.89 14.19 -19.81
C LYS A 290 1.70 13.17 -20.61
N LYS A 291 2.54 12.40 -19.92
CA LYS A 291 3.47 11.47 -20.56
C LYS A 291 3.08 10.02 -20.39
N LYS A 292 2.02 9.75 -19.63
CA LYS A 292 1.62 8.41 -19.17
C LYS A 292 2.77 7.70 -18.43
N GLU A 293 3.55 8.46 -17.72
CA GLU A 293 4.65 7.97 -16.89
C GLU A 293 4.93 8.94 -15.74
N LEU A 294 5.39 8.40 -14.62
CA LEU A 294 5.98 9.16 -13.52
C LEU A 294 7.50 9.07 -13.65
N VAL A 295 8.17 10.21 -13.68
CA VAL A 295 9.61 10.31 -13.90
C VAL A 295 10.35 10.82 -12.66
N LYS A 296 11.67 10.64 -12.63
CA LYS A 296 12.55 10.89 -11.48
C LYS A 296 12.35 12.27 -10.82
N TRP A 297 12.23 13.37 -11.60
CA TRP A 297 12.04 14.69 -11.00
C TRP A 297 10.70 14.84 -10.27
N GLN A 298 9.64 14.19 -10.78
CA GLN A 298 8.33 14.15 -10.11
C GLN A 298 8.43 13.36 -8.80
N GLY A 299 9.17 12.24 -8.80
CA GLY A 299 9.45 11.48 -7.59
C GLY A 299 10.19 12.32 -6.53
N ILE A 300 11.18 13.11 -6.93
CA ILE A 300 11.88 14.02 -6.01
C ILE A 300 10.90 15.04 -5.43
N VAL A 301 10.00 15.60 -6.25
CA VAL A 301 8.96 16.53 -5.79
C VAL A 301 8.01 15.83 -4.81
N MET A 302 7.57 14.61 -5.10
CA MET A 302 6.70 13.83 -4.21
C MET A 302 7.37 13.58 -2.86
N LEU A 303 8.64 13.19 -2.84
CA LEU A 303 9.42 12.98 -1.60
C LEU A 303 9.59 14.29 -0.81
N ALA A 304 9.82 15.40 -1.48
CA ALA A 304 9.92 16.72 -0.84
C ALA A 304 8.58 17.14 -0.20
N ILE A 305 7.45 16.93 -0.90
CA ILE A 305 6.11 17.19 -0.35
C ILE A 305 5.85 16.32 0.88
N TYR A 306 6.20 15.03 0.82
CA TYR A 306 6.04 14.13 1.96
C TYR A 306 6.90 14.55 3.16
N THR A 307 8.13 14.97 2.92
CA THR A 307 9.02 15.50 3.97
C THR A 307 8.41 16.75 4.63
N ALA A 308 7.87 17.68 3.84
CA ALA A 308 7.17 18.87 4.36
C ALA A 308 5.92 18.47 5.17
N TYR A 309 5.17 17.46 4.72
CA TYR A 309 4.03 16.92 5.46
C TYR A 309 4.46 16.28 6.79
N LEU A 310 5.55 15.52 6.84
CA LEU A 310 6.09 14.98 8.10
C LEU A 310 6.48 16.09 9.08
N VAL A 311 7.15 17.15 8.59
CA VAL A 311 7.49 18.30 9.43
C VAL A 311 6.21 18.94 9.98
N TYR A 312 5.19 19.14 9.14
CA TYR A 312 3.89 19.67 9.57
C TYR A 312 3.26 18.80 10.67
N ILE A 313 3.24 17.47 10.54
CA ILE A 313 2.70 16.58 11.58
C ILE A 313 3.49 16.68 12.89
N CYS A 314 4.82 16.77 12.82
CA CYS A 314 5.66 16.87 14.01
C CYS A 314 5.52 18.22 14.73
N MET A 315 5.02 19.26 14.06
CA MET A 315 4.85 20.61 14.62
C MET A 315 3.44 20.89 15.15
N ARG A 316 2.44 20.08 14.81
CA ARG A 316 1.07 20.20 15.29
C ARG A 316 0.87 19.30 16.51
#